data_e2255b72762b596416bc56b3ea9dee47
#
_entry.id   e2255b72762b596416bc56b3ea9dee47
#
_cell.length_a   1.000
_cell.length_b   1.000
_cell.length_c   1.000
_cell.angle_alpha   90.00
_cell.angle_beta   90.00
_cell.angle_gamma   90.00
#
_symmetry.space_group_name_H-M   'P 1'
#
loop_
_entity.id
_entity.type
_entity.pdbx_description
1 polymer ?
#
loop_
_entity_poly.entity_id
_entity_poly.type
_entity_poly.pdbx_seq_one_letter_code
_entity_poly.pdbx_strand_id
1 'polypeptide(L)'
;GTCYRCHTTIEPMVSKQWFVKMAPLAKPAIDVVRKGDTKFIPERFEKVYFHWMENIKDWCISRQLWWGHRIPAWYCDDCGEVMVAKDAPEKCCKCGSTHIHQDEDTLDTWFSSALWPFSTLGWPDKTPELEYFYPTSTLVTGYDIIFFWVARMIFSACENMGSAPFKTVFMHGIVRDENGIKMSKSLGNGIDPLEVIDKYGADALRFFLATGNTPGNDMRYSDKRVEACANFANKLWNASRYVHMNIDDHDVKNELPKTLTTEDKWIVSTLNTVAKEVNENLEKFELGIAVQKIYEFIWDCYCDWYIELVKTRLSSDGEDAQNARQVLLYVLDQILRLLHPFMPYITEEIWQTIPHEGETVMLAKYPEYNAELDYPEASDEMKKIMDAIRAIRNRRAEMNVPPSRKAKVYVATKFADTFKDGTQFIQKLASASEVEVAESFEIEGAVNIVTADAKIYIPMDELVDREKELARLNKELEQVKKRLAQSEGKLNNQGFVAKAPEAVIEKVKGQAAKEREQIALIEAAI
;
A
#
# COMPACT_ATOMS: atom_id res chain seq x y z
N GLY A 1 -31.90 -30.42 -5.26
CA GLY A 1 -31.39 -29.12 -4.88
C GLY A 1 -32.37 -28.34 -4.04
N THR A 2 -31.87 -27.37 -3.28
CA THR A 2 -32.70 -26.48 -2.46
C THR A 2 -32.39 -25.02 -2.80
N CYS A 3 -33.38 -24.14 -2.61
CA CYS A 3 -33.20 -22.70 -2.74
C CYS A 3 -32.21 -22.22 -1.68
N TYR A 4 -31.16 -21.52 -2.08
CA TYR A 4 -30.14 -20.99 -1.15
C TYR A 4 -30.67 -19.93 -0.19
N ARG A 5 -31.84 -19.35 -0.48
CA ARG A 5 -32.49 -18.32 0.36
C ARG A 5 -33.41 -18.91 1.41
N CYS A 6 -34.34 -19.78 0.99
CA CYS A 6 -35.40 -20.31 1.86
C CYS A 6 -35.28 -21.82 2.13
N HIS A 7 -34.27 -22.49 1.58
CA HIS A 7 -34.01 -23.91 1.72
C HIS A 7 -35.14 -24.84 1.24
N THR A 8 -36.14 -24.30 0.54
CA THR A 8 -37.19 -25.11 -0.08
C THR A 8 -36.62 -25.95 -1.23
N THR A 9 -37.10 -27.16 -1.40
CA THR A 9 -36.73 -28.04 -2.53
C THR A 9 -37.11 -27.38 -3.85
N ILE A 10 -36.17 -27.39 -4.80
CA ILE A 10 -36.35 -26.83 -6.16
C ILE A 10 -36.79 -27.96 -7.07
N GLU A 11 -37.88 -27.72 -7.80
CA GLU A 11 -38.37 -28.62 -8.85
C GLU A 11 -38.09 -27.98 -10.22
N PRO A 12 -37.34 -28.66 -11.13
CA PRO A 12 -37.07 -28.14 -12.46
C PRO A 12 -38.34 -28.09 -13.31
N MET A 13 -38.60 -26.94 -13.95
CA MET A 13 -39.71 -26.73 -14.86
C MET A 13 -39.23 -26.14 -16.18
N VAL A 14 -39.74 -26.65 -17.30
CA VAL A 14 -39.41 -26.14 -18.63
C VAL A 14 -40.38 -25.00 -18.97
N SER A 15 -39.84 -23.89 -19.41
CA SER A 15 -40.62 -22.76 -19.89
C SER A 15 -39.97 -22.10 -21.13
N LYS A 16 -40.74 -21.34 -21.90
CA LYS A 16 -40.18 -20.55 -23.00
C LYS A 16 -39.31 -19.44 -22.42
N GLN A 17 -38.13 -19.25 -23.03
CA GLN A 17 -37.14 -18.26 -22.58
C GLN A 17 -36.57 -17.55 -23.80
N TRP A 18 -36.11 -16.31 -23.60
CA TRP A 18 -35.36 -15.56 -24.60
C TRP A 18 -33.87 -15.87 -24.48
N PHE A 19 -33.26 -16.14 -25.66
CA PHE A 19 -31.83 -16.46 -25.74
C PHE A 19 -31.14 -15.55 -26.76
N VAL A 20 -29.92 -15.15 -26.41
CA VAL A 20 -28.97 -14.57 -27.37
C VAL A 20 -28.10 -15.69 -27.94
N LYS A 21 -28.03 -15.80 -29.25
CA LYS A 21 -27.12 -16.72 -29.96
C LYS A 21 -25.68 -16.18 -29.84
N MET A 22 -24.85 -16.81 -29.00
CA MET A 22 -23.57 -16.28 -28.60
C MET A 22 -22.43 -16.51 -29.58
N ALA A 23 -22.45 -17.60 -30.37
CA ALA A 23 -21.33 -17.94 -31.26
C ALA A 23 -20.88 -16.81 -32.20
N PRO A 24 -21.79 -16.06 -32.89
CA PRO A 24 -21.36 -14.94 -33.74
C PRO A 24 -20.80 -13.76 -32.98
N LEU A 25 -21.27 -13.50 -31.74
CA LEU A 25 -20.78 -12.41 -30.89
C LEU A 25 -19.44 -12.72 -30.21
N ALA A 26 -19.19 -14.00 -29.92
CA ALA A 26 -17.95 -14.42 -29.26
C ALA A 26 -16.73 -14.28 -30.17
N LYS A 27 -16.87 -14.52 -31.46
CA LYS A 27 -15.74 -14.49 -32.40
C LYS A 27 -15.03 -13.12 -32.44
N PRO A 28 -15.68 -11.98 -32.72
CA PRO A 28 -15.01 -10.69 -32.69
C PRO A 28 -14.47 -10.34 -31.31
N ALA A 29 -15.15 -10.73 -30.24
CA ALA A 29 -14.69 -10.50 -28.86
C ALA A 29 -13.41 -11.30 -28.52
N ILE A 30 -13.25 -12.50 -29.04
CA ILE A 30 -12.01 -13.28 -28.93
C ILE A 30 -10.89 -12.60 -29.75
N ASP A 31 -11.22 -12.14 -30.95
CA ASP A 31 -10.24 -11.56 -31.87
C ASP A 31 -9.61 -10.28 -31.33
N VAL A 32 -10.36 -9.39 -30.69
CA VAL A 32 -9.82 -8.13 -30.12
C VAL A 32 -8.83 -8.39 -28.98
N VAL A 33 -9.03 -9.44 -28.18
CA VAL A 33 -8.08 -9.79 -27.15
C VAL A 33 -6.84 -10.48 -27.75
N ARG A 34 -7.01 -11.40 -28.70
CA ARG A 34 -5.88 -12.04 -29.40
C ARG A 34 -4.99 -11.08 -30.15
N LYS A 35 -5.56 -10.01 -30.71
CA LYS A 35 -4.80 -8.94 -31.39
C LYS A 35 -4.11 -7.98 -30.43
N GLY A 36 -4.50 -8.01 -29.16
CA GLY A 36 -3.97 -7.10 -28.14
C GLY A 36 -4.64 -5.71 -28.14
N ASP A 37 -5.81 -5.57 -28.81
CA ASP A 37 -6.63 -4.35 -28.73
C ASP A 37 -7.18 -4.16 -27.32
N THR A 38 -7.45 -5.26 -26.62
CA THR A 38 -7.72 -5.33 -25.17
C THR A 38 -6.73 -6.28 -24.50
N LYS A 39 -6.07 -5.84 -23.44
CA LYS A 39 -5.12 -6.64 -22.65
C LYS A 39 -5.61 -6.83 -21.24
N PHE A 40 -5.37 -7.99 -20.65
CA PHE A 40 -5.67 -8.27 -19.25
C PHE A 40 -4.41 -8.12 -18.38
N ILE A 41 -4.53 -7.44 -17.28
CA ILE A 41 -3.48 -7.34 -16.27
C ILE A 41 -4.01 -7.88 -14.95
N PRO A 42 -3.39 -8.95 -14.39
CA PRO A 42 -2.29 -9.76 -14.96
C PRO A 42 -2.73 -10.62 -16.16
N GLU A 43 -1.80 -10.87 -17.06
CA GLU A 43 -2.01 -11.67 -18.30
C GLU A 43 -2.62 -13.06 -18.06
N ARG A 44 -2.35 -13.67 -16.90
CA ARG A 44 -2.92 -14.99 -16.55
C ARG A 44 -4.45 -15.06 -16.68
N PHE A 45 -5.16 -13.96 -16.56
CA PHE A 45 -6.61 -13.91 -16.70
C PHE A 45 -7.11 -13.96 -18.15
N GLU A 46 -6.26 -13.75 -19.15
CA GLU A 46 -6.60 -14.00 -20.56
C GLU A 46 -6.98 -15.45 -20.78
N LYS A 47 -6.30 -16.39 -20.11
CA LYS A 47 -6.63 -17.82 -20.18
C LYS A 47 -8.04 -18.10 -19.65
N VAL A 48 -8.45 -17.42 -18.60
CA VAL A 48 -9.80 -17.52 -18.04
C VAL A 48 -10.84 -16.96 -19.02
N TYR A 49 -10.55 -15.79 -19.60
CA TYR A 49 -11.39 -15.16 -20.60
C TYR A 49 -11.58 -16.07 -21.83
N PHE A 50 -10.50 -16.57 -22.43
CA PHE A 50 -10.57 -17.47 -23.59
C PHE A 50 -11.30 -18.76 -23.29
N HIS A 51 -11.06 -19.37 -22.11
CA HIS A 51 -11.79 -20.57 -21.72
C HIS A 51 -13.31 -20.37 -21.74
N TRP A 52 -13.78 -19.25 -21.19
CA TRP A 52 -15.21 -18.93 -21.20
C TRP A 52 -15.73 -18.60 -22.61
N MET A 53 -14.99 -17.83 -23.39
CA MET A 53 -15.45 -17.33 -24.68
C MET A 53 -15.42 -18.42 -25.78
N GLU A 54 -14.43 -19.30 -25.76
CA GLU A 54 -14.32 -20.41 -26.71
C GLU A 54 -15.35 -21.52 -26.45
N ASN A 55 -15.81 -21.66 -25.20
CA ASN A 55 -16.81 -22.63 -24.80
C ASN A 55 -18.18 -22.02 -24.49
N ILE A 56 -18.43 -20.80 -24.95
CA ILE A 56 -19.64 -20.05 -24.62
C ILE A 56 -20.89 -20.76 -25.13
N LYS A 57 -21.93 -20.79 -24.33
CA LYS A 57 -23.27 -21.30 -24.68
C LYS A 57 -24.20 -20.09 -24.90
N ASP A 58 -25.30 -20.36 -25.61
CA ASP A 58 -26.34 -19.36 -25.80
C ASP A 58 -26.84 -18.84 -24.46
N TRP A 59 -27.00 -17.55 -24.37
CA TRP A 59 -27.29 -16.85 -23.12
C TRP A 59 -28.77 -16.62 -22.96
N CYS A 60 -29.38 -17.27 -21.94
CA CYS A 60 -30.73 -16.96 -21.53
C CYS A 60 -30.78 -15.58 -20.89
N ILE A 61 -31.52 -14.65 -21.49
CA ILE A 61 -31.61 -13.24 -21.06
C ILE A 61 -32.92 -12.89 -20.36
N SER A 62 -33.92 -13.78 -20.35
CA SER A 62 -35.19 -13.55 -19.67
C SER A 62 -35.12 -13.99 -18.19
N ARG A 63 -35.79 -13.21 -17.34
CA ARG A 63 -35.93 -13.48 -15.91
C ARG A 63 -37.38 -13.25 -15.49
N GLN A 64 -37.89 -14.15 -14.66
CA GLN A 64 -39.23 -14.11 -14.09
C GLN A 64 -39.21 -13.30 -12.80
N LEU A 65 -38.90 -11.99 -12.92
CA LEU A 65 -38.79 -11.06 -11.81
C LEU A 65 -39.88 -10.01 -11.87
N TRP A 66 -40.42 -9.65 -10.71
CA TRP A 66 -41.42 -8.58 -10.59
C TRP A 66 -40.88 -7.21 -10.96
N TRP A 67 -39.62 -6.93 -10.68
CA TRP A 67 -38.95 -5.67 -10.93
C TRP A 67 -37.75 -5.84 -11.88
N GLY A 68 -37.72 -5.02 -12.92
CA GLY A 68 -36.66 -5.01 -13.92
C GLY A 68 -37.09 -4.39 -15.24
N HIS A 69 -36.20 -4.40 -16.23
CA HIS A 69 -36.50 -3.97 -17.59
C HIS A 69 -37.33 -5.05 -18.30
N ARG A 70 -38.58 -4.78 -18.61
CA ARG A 70 -39.44 -5.71 -19.35
C ARG A 70 -38.88 -5.94 -20.77
N ILE A 71 -38.99 -7.16 -21.22
CA ILE A 71 -38.61 -7.52 -22.59
C ILE A 71 -39.50 -6.76 -23.56
N PRO A 72 -38.94 -6.03 -24.54
CA PRO A 72 -39.70 -5.19 -25.46
C PRO A 72 -40.30 -6.01 -26.62
N ALA A 73 -41.01 -7.05 -26.25
CA ALA A 73 -41.70 -7.95 -27.18
C ALA A 73 -43.19 -7.98 -26.86
N TRP A 74 -44.01 -8.01 -27.91
CA TRP A 74 -45.47 -8.05 -27.80
C TRP A 74 -46.00 -9.22 -28.63
N TYR A 75 -46.96 -9.90 -28.11
CA TYR A 75 -47.61 -11.07 -28.70
C TYR A 75 -49.01 -10.68 -29.17
N CYS A 76 -49.39 -11.08 -30.38
CA CYS A 76 -50.73 -10.97 -30.87
C CYS A 76 -51.55 -12.16 -30.45
N ASP A 77 -52.64 -11.96 -29.72
CA ASP A 77 -53.52 -13.02 -29.21
C ASP A 77 -54.31 -13.73 -30.35
N ASP A 78 -54.54 -12.99 -31.46
CA ASP A 78 -55.36 -13.53 -32.55
C ASP A 78 -54.56 -14.34 -33.56
N CYS A 79 -53.30 -14.03 -33.84
CA CYS A 79 -52.50 -14.74 -34.87
C CYS A 79 -51.16 -15.30 -34.36
N GLY A 80 -50.81 -15.07 -33.08
CA GLY A 80 -49.58 -15.56 -32.50
C GLY A 80 -48.29 -14.86 -32.98
N GLU A 81 -48.38 -13.76 -33.73
CA GLU A 81 -47.23 -13.01 -34.21
C GLU A 81 -46.51 -12.35 -33.05
N VAL A 82 -45.16 -12.34 -33.10
CA VAL A 82 -44.28 -11.69 -32.11
C VAL A 82 -43.68 -10.45 -32.72
N MET A 83 -43.90 -9.32 -32.09
CA MET A 83 -43.39 -8.01 -32.48
C MET A 83 -42.38 -7.53 -31.47
N VAL A 84 -41.21 -7.05 -31.91
CA VAL A 84 -40.22 -6.40 -31.08
C VAL A 84 -40.18 -4.92 -31.43
N ALA A 85 -40.46 -4.08 -30.45
CA ALA A 85 -40.52 -2.63 -30.66
C ALA A 85 -40.13 -1.88 -29.39
N LYS A 86 -39.63 -0.65 -29.54
CA LYS A 86 -39.27 0.25 -28.43
C LYS A 86 -40.52 0.65 -27.63
N ASP A 87 -41.56 1.00 -28.31
CA ASP A 87 -42.83 1.40 -27.73
C ASP A 87 -43.92 0.36 -28.08
N ALA A 88 -45.01 0.31 -27.30
CA ALA A 88 -46.08 -0.64 -27.52
C ALA A 88 -46.71 -0.43 -28.92
N PRO A 89 -46.77 -1.46 -29.78
CA PRO A 89 -47.41 -1.35 -31.09
C PRO A 89 -48.94 -1.13 -30.89
N GLU A 90 -49.52 -0.27 -31.67
CA GLU A 90 -51.01 -0.07 -31.65
C GLU A 90 -51.77 -1.24 -32.22
N LYS A 91 -51.15 -1.93 -33.22
CA LYS A 91 -51.78 -3.02 -33.98
C LYS A 91 -50.74 -4.07 -34.36
N CYS A 92 -51.19 -5.32 -34.42
CA CYS A 92 -50.41 -6.40 -34.98
C CYS A 92 -49.98 -6.11 -36.40
N CYS A 93 -48.66 -6.22 -36.70
CA CYS A 93 -48.11 -5.95 -38.03
C CYS A 93 -48.58 -6.98 -39.07
N LYS A 94 -49.07 -8.16 -38.68
CA LYS A 94 -49.48 -9.24 -39.56
C LYS A 94 -50.98 -9.28 -39.81
N CYS A 95 -51.81 -9.15 -38.80
CA CYS A 95 -53.27 -9.33 -38.93
C CYS A 95 -54.05 -8.04 -38.60
N GLY A 96 -53.41 -6.96 -38.16
CA GLY A 96 -54.06 -5.70 -37.80
C GLY A 96 -54.86 -5.69 -36.50
N SER A 97 -54.82 -6.79 -35.73
CA SER A 97 -55.51 -6.88 -34.44
C SER A 97 -54.93 -5.92 -33.41
N THR A 98 -55.78 -5.44 -32.53
CA THR A 98 -55.39 -4.64 -31.36
C THR A 98 -55.25 -5.50 -30.08
N HIS A 99 -55.55 -6.81 -30.15
CA HIS A 99 -55.37 -7.72 -29.03
C HIS A 99 -53.92 -8.15 -28.96
N ILE A 100 -53.12 -7.32 -28.30
CA ILE A 100 -51.69 -7.53 -28.09
C ILE A 100 -51.32 -7.35 -26.63
N HIS A 101 -50.41 -8.17 -26.15
CA HIS A 101 -49.85 -8.04 -24.79
C HIS A 101 -48.33 -8.09 -24.84
N GLN A 102 -47.71 -7.40 -23.89
CA GLN A 102 -46.24 -7.40 -23.74
C GLN A 102 -45.77 -8.63 -22.98
N ASP A 103 -44.59 -9.12 -23.32
CA ASP A 103 -43.90 -10.17 -22.56
C ASP A 103 -43.83 -9.80 -21.07
N GLU A 104 -44.11 -10.76 -20.18
CA GLU A 104 -44.13 -10.56 -18.74
C GLU A 104 -42.73 -10.61 -18.11
N ASP A 105 -41.79 -11.27 -18.80
CA ASP A 105 -40.41 -11.42 -18.34
C ASP A 105 -39.62 -10.11 -18.40
N THR A 106 -38.59 -10.04 -17.57
CA THR A 106 -37.62 -8.95 -17.53
C THR A 106 -36.28 -9.41 -18.11
N LEU A 107 -35.48 -8.46 -18.55
CA LEU A 107 -34.12 -8.72 -19.01
C LEU A 107 -33.17 -9.01 -17.83
N ASP A 108 -32.24 -9.93 -18.05
CA ASP A 108 -31.11 -10.16 -17.18
C ASP A 108 -30.35 -8.86 -16.90
N THR A 109 -30.07 -8.56 -15.64
CA THR A 109 -29.31 -7.36 -15.21
C THR A 109 -28.02 -7.17 -16.04
N TRP A 110 -27.34 -8.26 -16.35
CA TRP A 110 -26.10 -8.21 -17.13
C TRP A 110 -26.29 -7.80 -18.59
N PHE A 111 -27.52 -7.84 -19.11
CA PHE A 111 -27.83 -7.42 -20.47
C PHE A 111 -27.64 -5.89 -20.64
N SER A 112 -28.18 -5.10 -19.73
CA SER A 112 -27.97 -3.65 -19.73
C SER A 112 -26.57 -3.27 -19.20
N SER A 113 -26.04 -3.99 -18.20
CA SER A 113 -24.70 -3.76 -17.66
C SER A 113 -23.60 -3.91 -18.73
N ALA A 114 -23.83 -4.74 -19.75
CA ALA A 114 -22.89 -4.92 -20.87
C ALA A 114 -22.75 -3.67 -21.74
N LEU A 115 -23.71 -2.75 -21.70
CA LEU A 115 -23.71 -1.52 -22.48
C LEU A 115 -22.94 -0.38 -21.79
N TRP A 116 -22.55 -0.57 -20.53
CA TRP A 116 -21.99 0.49 -19.69
C TRP A 116 -20.85 1.31 -20.33
N PRO A 117 -19.87 0.73 -21.04
CA PRO A 117 -18.74 1.49 -21.57
C PRO A 117 -19.10 2.58 -22.58
N PHE A 118 -20.28 2.51 -23.18
CA PHE A 118 -20.73 3.45 -24.20
C PHE A 118 -22.11 4.06 -23.89
N SER A 119 -23.01 3.35 -23.22
CA SER A 119 -24.34 3.89 -22.88
C SER A 119 -24.28 5.05 -21.90
N THR A 120 -23.35 5.04 -20.94
CA THR A 120 -23.15 6.13 -19.98
C THR A 120 -22.54 7.39 -20.62
N LEU A 121 -21.98 7.26 -21.81
CA LEU A 121 -21.42 8.36 -22.61
C LEU A 121 -22.42 8.91 -23.63
N GLY A 122 -23.67 8.46 -23.58
CA GLY A 122 -24.77 8.99 -24.40
C GLY A 122 -25.17 8.13 -25.59
N TRP A 123 -24.53 6.98 -25.84
CA TRP A 123 -24.98 6.07 -26.90
C TRP A 123 -26.49 5.71 -26.73
N PRO A 124 -27.33 5.66 -27.78
CA PRO A 124 -26.98 5.60 -29.21
C PRO A 124 -26.71 6.95 -29.90
N ASP A 125 -26.82 8.07 -29.19
CA ASP A 125 -26.54 9.38 -29.76
C ASP A 125 -25.04 9.60 -29.94
N LYS A 126 -24.66 10.46 -30.89
CA LYS A 126 -23.28 10.88 -31.10
C LYS A 126 -23.00 12.08 -30.19
N THR A 127 -22.46 11.85 -29.03
CA THR A 127 -22.12 12.88 -28.05
C THR A 127 -20.62 13.20 -28.06
N PRO A 128 -20.21 14.42 -27.68
CA PRO A 128 -18.79 14.75 -27.49
C PRO A 128 -18.09 13.84 -26.50
N GLU A 129 -18.78 13.42 -25.43
CA GLU A 129 -18.27 12.51 -24.41
C GLU A 129 -17.98 11.12 -24.99
N LEU A 130 -18.87 10.59 -25.83
CA LEU A 130 -18.67 9.31 -26.50
C LEU A 130 -17.50 9.38 -27.49
N GLU A 131 -17.35 10.46 -28.22
CA GLU A 131 -16.25 10.65 -29.15
C GLU A 131 -14.91 10.76 -28.46
N TYR A 132 -14.85 11.42 -27.30
CA TYR A 132 -13.62 11.66 -26.55
C TYR A 132 -13.20 10.47 -25.66
N PHE A 133 -14.14 9.87 -24.91
CA PHE A 133 -13.82 8.87 -23.90
C PHE A 133 -13.91 7.42 -24.38
N TYR A 134 -14.51 7.14 -25.53
CA TYR A 134 -14.62 5.79 -26.05
C TYR A 134 -13.62 5.54 -27.21
N PRO A 135 -12.86 4.41 -27.22
CA PRO A 135 -12.73 3.40 -26.16
C PRO A 135 -11.98 3.93 -24.94
N THR A 136 -12.35 3.44 -23.75
CA THR A 136 -11.71 3.86 -22.50
C THR A 136 -10.30 3.29 -22.37
N SER A 137 -9.46 3.93 -21.55
CA SER A 137 -8.07 3.49 -21.35
C SER A 137 -8.01 2.20 -20.52
N THR A 138 -8.67 2.19 -19.35
CA THR A 138 -8.58 1.09 -18.41
C THR A 138 -9.91 0.81 -17.73
N LEU A 139 -10.32 -0.45 -17.73
CA LEU A 139 -11.38 -0.99 -16.86
C LEU A 139 -10.72 -1.61 -15.64
N VAL A 140 -11.17 -1.23 -14.44
CA VAL A 140 -10.72 -1.82 -13.17
C VAL A 140 -11.87 -2.64 -12.59
N THR A 141 -11.65 -3.94 -12.32
CA THR A 141 -12.69 -4.82 -11.79
C THR A 141 -12.10 -6.04 -11.07
N GLY A 142 -12.96 -6.73 -10.29
CA GLY A 142 -12.61 -8.01 -9.68
C GLY A 142 -12.53 -9.14 -10.73
N TYR A 143 -11.67 -10.11 -10.50
CA TYR A 143 -11.49 -11.24 -11.41
C TYR A 143 -12.70 -12.18 -11.44
N ASP A 144 -13.56 -12.15 -10.44
CA ASP A 144 -14.72 -13.04 -10.31
C ASP A 144 -15.87 -12.71 -11.27
N ILE A 145 -15.84 -11.56 -11.93
CA ILE A 145 -16.84 -11.12 -12.91
C ILE A 145 -16.30 -10.97 -14.34
N ILE A 146 -15.19 -11.64 -14.66
CA ILE A 146 -14.64 -11.66 -16.03
C ILE A 146 -15.70 -12.10 -17.03
N PHE A 147 -16.37 -13.24 -16.78
CA PHE A 147 -17.39 -13.78 -17.67
C PHE A 147 -18.68 -12.95 -17.65
N PHE A 148 -19.15 -12.62 -16.44
CA PHE A 148 -20.47 -12.00 -16.29
C PHE A 148 -20.51 -10.55 -16.77
N TRP A 149 -19.42 -9.82 -16.66
CA TRP A 149 -19.38 -8.41 -16.98
C TRP A 149 -18.37 -8.05 -18.06
N VAL A 150 -17.08 -8.37 -17.89
CA VAL A 150 -16.02 -7.99 -18.83
C VAL A 150 -16.26 -8.56 -20.22
N ALA A 151 -16.46 -9.86 -20.32
CA ALA A 151 -16.72 -10.53 -21.61
C ALA A 151 -17.98 -9.95 -22.28
N ARG A 152 -19.03 -9.69 -21.48
CA ARG A 152 -20.28 -9.12 -21.98
C ARG A 152 -20.12 -7.70 -22.51
N MET A 153 -19.35 -6.86 -21.82
CA MET A 153 -19.01 -5.53 -22.34
C MET A 153 -18.23 -5.60 -23.65
N ILE A 154 -17.26 -6.52 -23.75
CA ILE A 154 -16.43 -6.67 -24.95
C ILE A 154 -17.30 -7.08 -26.16
N PHE A 155 -18.10 -8.16 -26.07
CA PHE A 155 -18.89 -8.56 -27.21
C PHE A 155 -20.01 -7.57 -27.55
N SER A 156 -20.63 -6.92 -26.55
CA SER A 156 -21.64 -5.89 -26.79
C SER A 156 -21.04 -4.66 -27.49
N ALA A 157 -19.83 -4.28 -27.13
CA ALA A 157 -19.12 -3.19 -27.76
C ALA A 157 -18.67 -3.55 -29.19
N CYS A 158 -18.17 -4.74 -29.43
CA CYS A 158 -17.83 -5.21 -30.77
C CYS A 158 -19.05 -5.19 -31.69
N GLU A 159 -20.23 -5.56 -31.18
CA GLU A 159 -21.49 -5.56 -31.96
C GLU A 159 -22.04 -4.15 -32.20
N ASN A 160 -22.13 -3.32 -31.18
CA ASN A 160 -22.81 -2.04 -31.24
C ASN A 160 -21.90 -0.87 -31.69
N MET A 161 -20.60 -0.93 -31.35
CA MET A 161 -19.64 0.12 -31.61
C MET A 161 -18.59 -0.26 -32.68
N GLY A 162 -18.48 -1.54 -33.02
CA GLY A 162 -17.51 -2.04 -34.01
C GLY A 162 -16.06 -2.07 -33.53
N SER A 163 -15.82 -1.86 -32.23
CA SER A 163 -14.48 -1.81 -31.62
C SER A 163 -14.47 -2.30 -30.18
N ALA A 164 -13.27 -2.62 -29.67
CA ALA A 164 -13.09 -2.96 -28.26
C ALA A 164 -13.46 -1.78 -27.34
N PRO A 165 -14.09 -2.01 -26.17
CA PRO A 165 -14.58 -0.95 -25.29
C PRO A 165 -13.48 -0.30 -24.43
N PHE A 166 -12.36 -0.99 -24.21
CA PHE A 166 -11.23 -0.52 -23.40
C PHE A 166 -9.93 -1.21 -23.82
N LYS A 167 -8.81 -0.50 -23.61
CA LYS A 167 -7.47 -0.99 -23.98
C LYS A 167 -6.93 -1.98 -22.94
N THR A 168 -7.19 -1.72 -21.67
CA THR A 168 -6.67 -2.52 -20.56
C THR A 168 -7.80 -2.94 -19.63
N VAL A 169 -7.76 -4.19 -19.18
CA VAL A 169 -8.59 -4.72 -18.09
C VAL A 169 -7.67 -5.03 -16.92
N PHE A 170 -7.70 -4.16 -15.90
CA PHE A 170 -6.93 -4.36 -14.68
C PHE A 170 -7.76 -5.13 -13.66
N MET A 171 -7.27 -6.33 -13.30
CA MET A 171 -7.94 -7.22 -12.36
C MET A 171 -7.38 -7.03 -10.96
N HIS A 172 -8.23 -6.62 -10.03
CA HIS A 172 -7.89 -6.63 -8.61
C HIS A 172 -8.39 -7.90 -7.92
N GLY A 173 -7.80 -8.21 -6.76
CA GLY A 173 -8.26 -9.26 -5.87
C GLY A 173 -9.46 -8.82 -5.04
N ILE A 174 -10.03 -9.77 -4.29
CA ILE A 174 -11.16 -9.54 -3.38
C ILE A 174 -10.62 -9.35 -1.96
N VAL A 175 -11.19 -8.39 -1.23
CA VAL A 175 -10.90 -8.23 0.19
C VAL A 175 -11.68 -9.28 0.97
N ARG A 176 -10.96 -10.08 1.75
CA ARG A 176 -11.49 -11.15 2.62
C ARG A 176 -11.42 -10.72 4.08
N ASP A 177 -12.20 -11.36 4.93
CA ASP A 177 -12.11 -11.15 6.37
C ASP A 177 -10.75 -11.62 6.95
N GLU A 178 -10.54 -11.43 8.23
CA GLU A 178 -9.30 -11.81 8.92
C GLU A 178 -8.97 -13.31 8.80
N ASN A 179 -10.00 -14.15 8.67
CA ASN A 179 -9.87 -15.60 8.50
C ASN A 179 -9.65 -16.02 7.04
N GLY A 180 -9.69 -15.08 6.10
CA GLY A 180 -9.57 -15.33 4.67
C GLY A 180 -10.86 -15.79 4.01
N ILE A 181 -12.01 -15.61 4.66
CA ILE A 181 -13.32 -15.97 4.12
C ILE A 181 -13.85 -14.79 3.30
N LYS A 182 -14.45 -15.07 2.13
CA LYS A 182 -15.08 -14.05 1.29
C LYS A 182 -16.21 -13.37 2.07
N MET A 183 -16.17 -12.05 2.16
CA MET A 183 -17.21 -11.27 2.82
C MET A 183 -18.53 -11.39 2.07
N SER A 184 -19.63 -11.61 2.81
CA SER A 184 -20.97 -11.67 2.24
C SER A 184 -22.01 -11.18 3.25
N LYS A 185 -23.12 -10.61 2.74
CA LYS A 185 -24.24 -10.19 3.58
C LYS A 185 -24.88 -11.35 4.36
N SER A 186 -24.87 -12.55 3.77
CA SER A 186 -25.46 -13.76 4.39
C SER A 186 -24.63 -14.31 5.55
N LEU A 187 -23.31 -14.09 5.54
CA LEU A 187 -22.42 -14.52 6.63
C LEU A 187 -22.28 -13.47 7.72
N GLY A 188 -22.70 -12.22 7.47
CA GLY A 188 -22.56 -11.13 8.43
C GLY A 188 -21.11 -10.75 8.74
N ASN A 189 -20.14 -11.18 7.91
CA ASN A 189 -18.71 -10.90 8.05
C ASN A 189 -18.24 -9.72 7.19
N GLY A 190 -19.17 -8.94 6.66
CA GLY A 190 -18.85 -7.72 5.92
C GLY A 190 -18.35 -6.63 6.85
N ILE A 191 -17.33 -5.91 6.41
CA ILE A 191 -16.78 -4.74 7.10
C ILE A 191 -17.29 -3.51 6.36
N ASP A 192 -17.95 -2.61 7.11
CA ASP A 192 -18.41 -1.36 6.54
C ASP A 192 -17.21 -0.40 6.39
N PRO A 193 -16.88 0.03 5.17
CA PRO A 193 -15.79 0.98 4.95
C PRO A 193 -16.02 2.32 5.63
N LEU A 194 -17.27 2.76 5.87
CA LEU A 194 -17.55 4.01 6.55
C LEU A 194 -17.17 3.93 8.04
N GLU A 195 -17.42 2.81 8.71
CA GLU A 195 -16.96 2.59 10.09
C GLU A 195 -15.44 2.61 10.19
N VAL A 196 -14.74 2.06 9.19
CA VAL A 196 -13.28 2.09 9.12
C VAL A 196 -12.77 3.51 8.90
N ILE A 197 -13.43 4.29 8.04
CA ILE A 197 -13.11 5.69 7.75
C ILE A 197 -13.32 6.55 9.01
N ASP A 198 -14.40 6.36 9.72
CA ASP A 198 -14.69 7.10 10.96
C ASP A 198 -13.63 6.83 12.04
N LYS A 199 -13.09 5.60 12.08
CA LYS A 199 -12.11 5.19 13.08
C LYS A 199 -10.68 5.58 12.73
N TYR A 200 -10.27 5.45 11.47
CA TYR A 200 -8.88 5.54 11.04
C TYR A 200 -8.62 6.63 9.99
N GLY A 201 -9.66 7.18 9.39
CA GLY A 201 -9.58 8.12 8.28
C GLY A 201 -9.58 7.45 6.89
N ALA A 202 -10.09 8.20 5.90
CA ALA A 202 -10.22 7.71 4.53
C ALA A 202 -8.85 7.39 3.89
N ASP A 203 -7.85 8.21 4.12
CA ASP A 203 -6.50 8.01 3.59
C ASP A 203 -5.84 6.73 4.11
N ALA A 204 -6.06 6.39 5.38
CA ALA A 204 -5.54 5.16 5.97
C ALA A 204 -6.14 3.92 5.30
N LEU A 205 -7.46 3.91 5.05
CA LEU A 205 -8.12 2.82 4.35
C LEU A 205 -7.65 2.72 2.89
N ARG A 206 -7.58 3.84 2.18
CA ARG A 206 -7.11 3.89 0.79
C ARG A 206 -5.67 3.36 0.65
N PHE A 207 -4.80 3.83 1.53
CA PHE A 207 -3.39 3.41 1.55
C PHE A 207 -3.24 1.93 1.89
N PHE A 208 -4.02 1.43 2.86
CA PHE A 208 -4.08 0.00 3.19
C PHE A 208 -4.48 -0.85 1.97
N LEU A 209 -5.53 -0.43 1.24
CA LEU A 209 -6.02 -1.17 0.07
C LEU A 209 -5.00 -1.18 -1.08
N ALA A 210 -4.18 -0.14 -1.21
CA ALA A 210 -3.13 -0.06 -2.22
C ALA A 210 -1.85 -0.80 -1.80
N THR A 211 -1.52 -0.83 -0.49
CA THR A 211 -0.26 -1.38 0.02
C THR A 211 -0.26 -2.90 0.04
N GLY A 212 0.80 -3.51 -0.48
CA GLY A 212 0.98 -4.96 -0.49
C GLY A 212 -0.03 -5.70 -1.36
N ASN A 213 -0.68 -5.00 -2.27
CA ASN A 213 -1.60 -5.55 -3.23
C ASN A 213 -0.86 -5.99 -4.50
N THR A 214 -0.92 -7.28 -4.79
CA THR A 214 -0.44 -7.82 -6.07
C THR A 214 -1.64 -7.95 -7.00
N PRO A 215 -1.56 -7.48 -8.25
CA PRO A 215 -2.68 -7.54 -9.19
C PRO A 215 -3.33 -8.92 -9.27
N GLY A 216 -4.64 -8.98 -9.10
CA GLY A 216 -5.44 -10.21 -9.17
C GLY A 216 -5.31 -11.17 -7.98
N ASN A 217 -4.64 -10.81 -6.92
CA ASN A 217 -4.56 -11.61 -5.69
C ASN A 217 -5.48 -11.04 -4.61
N ASP A 218 -6.14 -11.94 -3.87
CA ASP A 218 -6.96 -11.56 -2.73
C ASP A 218 -6.12 -11.03 -1.58
N MET A 219 -6.67 -10.08 -0.84
CA MET A 219 -6.06 -9.58 0.39
C MET A 219 -6.95 -9.83 1.60
N ARG A 220 -6.34 -9.96 2.77
CA ARG A 220 -7.07 -10.07 4.03
C ARG A 220 -7.14 -8.71 4.70
N TYR A 221 -8.32 -8.35 5.13
CA TYR A 221 -8.51 -7.18 5.99
C TYR A 221 -7.84 -7.40 7.36
N SER A 222 -7.28 -6.34 7.91
CA SER A 222 -6.72 -6.35 9.26
C SER A 222 -6.76 -4.94 9.86
N ASP A 223 -7.47 -4.77 10.96
CA ASP A 223 -7.52 -3.52 11.72
C ASP A 223 -6.12 -3.00 12.07
N LYS A 224 -5.22 -3.87 12.51
CA LYS A 224 -3.83 -3.50 12.84
C LYS A 224 -3.06 -2.92 11.67
N ARG A 225 -3.31 -3.42 10.46
CA ARG A 225 -2.66 -2.89 9.25
C ARG A 225 -3.24 -1.54 8.86
N VAL A 226 -4.55 -1.33 9.00
CA VAL A 226 -5.18 -0.01 8.77
C VAL A 226 -4.68 1.01 9.80
N GLU A 227 -4.57 0.61 11.08
CA GLU A 227 -3.99 1.44 12.14
C GLU A 227 -2.52 1.83 11.83
N ALA A 228 -1.71 0.91 11.31
CA ALA A 228 -0.35 1.22 10.86
C ALA A 228 -0.34 2.27 9.72
N CYS A 229 -1.32 2.22 8.81
CA CYS A 229 -1.48 3.22 7.76
C CYS A 229 -1.91 4.60 8.34
N ALA A 230 -2.76 4.62 9.36
CA ALA A 230 -3.12 5.85 10.07
C ALA A 230 -1.90 6.44 10.81
N ASN A 231 -1.06 5.61 11.42
CA ASN A 231 0.19 6.03 12.04
C ASN A 231 1.18 6.61 11.01
N PHE A 232 1.20 6.06 9.80
CA PHE A 232 1.98 6.65 8.70
C PHE A 232 1.48 8.05 8.31
N ALA A 233 0.18 8.22 8.15
CA ALA A 233 -0.42 9.53 7.92
C ALA A 233 -0.04 10.53 9.02
N ASN A 234 -0.11 10.11 10.28
CA ASN A 234 0.28 10.94 11.43
C ASN A 234 1.78 11.27 11.43
N LYS A 235 2.65 10.34 10.99
CA LYS A 235 4.09 10.63 10.84
C LYS A 235 4.34 11.69 9.77
N LEU A 236 3.66 11.61 8.62
CA LEU A 236 3.75 12.61 7.57
C LEU A 236 3.27 13.99 8.06
N TRP A 237 2.14 14.03 8.77
CA TRP A 237 1.62 15.24 9.40
C TRP A 237 2.62 15.89 10.35
N ASN A 238 3.25 15.10 11.22
CA ASN A 238 4.25 15.62 12.14
C ASN A 238 5.53 16.08 11.41
N ALA A 239 5.93 15.42 10.34
CA ALA A 239 7.04 15.87 9.50
C ALA A 239 6.72 17.22 8.83
N SER A 240 5.51 17.40 8.29
CA SER A 240 5.08 18.67 7.71
C SER A 240 5.07 19.81 8.75
N ARG A 241 4.57 19.53 9.96
CA ARG A 241 4.64 20.51 11.06
C ARG A 241 6.06 20.93 11.38
N TYR A 242 7.01 19.98 11.36
CA TYR A 242 8.42 20.31 11.56
C TYR A 242 8.96 21.20 10.43
N VAL A 243 8.57 20.94 9.18
CA VAL A 243 8.92 21.82 8.05
C VAL A 243 8.37 23.23 8.28
N HIS A 244 7.08 23.38 8.63
CA HIS A 244 6.46 24.67 8.95
C HIS A 244 7.22 25.45 10.02
N MET A 245 7.58 24.79 11.13
CA MET A 245 8.36 25.43 12.21
C MET A 245 9.70 26.02 11.73
N ASN A 246 10.19 25.60 10.58
CA ASN A 246 11.47 26.05 10.03
C ASN A 246 11.33 27.01 8.83
N ILE A 247 10.13 27.11 8.23
CA ILE A 247 9.92 27.93 7.03
C ILE A 247 8.99 29.12 7.26
N ASP A 248 8.05 29.08 8.21
CA ASP A 248 6.96 30.08 8.34
C ASP A 248 7.47 31.50 8.60
N ASP A 249 8.57 31.64 9.34
CA ASP A 249 9.20 32.94 9.63
C ASP A 249 10.27 33.35 8.59
N HIS A 250 10.39 32.63 7.49
CA HIS A 250 11.42 32.80 6.48
C HIS A 250 10.82 32.91 5.06
N ASP A 251 11.43 33.71 4.21
CA ASP A 251 11.09 33.77 2.78
C ASP A 251 11.72 32.57 2.05
N VAL A 252 11.03 31.42 2.07
CA VAL A 252 11.50 30.18 1.49
C VAL A 252 10.75 29.89 0.20
N LYS A 253 11.48 29.78 -0.90
CA LYS A 253 10.93 29.39 -2.20
C LYS A 253 10.88 27.88 -2.34
N ASN A 254 9.84 27.38 -2.99
CA ASN A 254 9.70 25.96 -3.33
C ASN A 254 10.47 25.62 -4.61
N GLU A 255 11.78 25.77 -4.54
CA GLU A 255 12.73 25.46 -5.62
C GLU A 255 14.05 24.96 -5.01
N LEU A 256 14.80 24.14 -5.77
CA LEU A 256 16.12 23.71 -5.31
C LEU A 256 17.10 24.87 -5.30
N PRO A 257 17.91 25.04 -4.22
CA PRO A 257 18.96 26.05 -4.18
C PRO A 257 20.09 25.70 -5.16
N LYS A 258 20.87 26.71 -5.55
CA LYS A 258 22.00 26.50 -6.47
C LYS A 258 23.12 25.65 -5.87
N THR A 259 23.31 25.75 -4.57
CA THR A 259 24.34 25.00 -3.84
C THR A 259 23.68 23.93 -2.97
N LEU A 260 24.06 22.69 -3.20
CA LEU A 260 23.59 21.51 -2.44
C LEU A 260 24.78 20.88 -1.72
N THR A 261 24.61 20.57 -0.44
CA THR A 261 25.57 19.75 0.33
C THR A 261 25.44 18.26 -0.03
N THR A 262 26.30 17.42 0.51
CA THR A 262 26.28 15.97 0.23
C THR A 262 24.96 15.33 0.65
N GLU A 263 24.45 15.67 1.83
CA GLU A 263 23.15 15.17 2.31
C GLU A 263 21.96 15.71 1.49
N ASP A 264 22.05 16.94 0.99
CA ASP A 264 21.02 17.51 0.10
C ASP A 264 20.99 16.77 -1.25
N LYS A 265 22.17 16.57 -1.86
CA LYS A 265 22.32 15.80 -3.10
C LYS A 265 21.82 14.38 -2.94
N TRP A 266 22.13 13.74 -1.80
CA TRP A 266 21.67 12.40 -1.50
C TRP A 266 20.15 12.30 -1.48
N ILE A 267 19.46 13.16 -0.72
CA ILE A 267 17.99 13.08 -0.60
C ILE A 267 17.29 13.41 -1.92
N VAL A 268 17.80 14.40 -2.67
CA VAL A 268 17.28 14.78 -3.99
C VAL A 268 17.49 13.65 -5.00
N SER A 269 18.67 13.04 -5.05
CA SER A 269 18.97 11.91 -5.93
C SER A 269 18.14 10.67 -5.57
N THR A 270 17.92 10.42 -4.28
CA THR A 270 17.07 9.33 -3.81
C THR A 270 15.61 9.57 -4.22
N LEU A 271 15.08 10.77 -4.01
CA LEU A 271 13.75 11.17 -4.47
C LEU A 271 13.59 11.00 -5.97
N ASN A 272 14.57 11.44 -6.74
CA ASN A 272 14.60 11.34 -8.19
C ASN A 272 14.55 9.87 -8.68
N THR A 273 15.28 8.99 -8.02
CA THR A 273 15.25 7.54 -8.27
C THR A 273 13.88 6.96 -7.91
N VAL A 274 13.31 7.34 -6.77
CA VAL A 274 11.97 6.91 -6.34
C VAL A 274 10.91 7.37 -7.33
N ALA A 275 10.96 8.62 -7.80
CA ALA A 275 10.03 9.12 -8.81
C ALA A 275 10.08 8.27 -10.09
N LYS A 276 11.28 7.91 -10.57
CA LYS A 276 11.47 7.00 -11.70
C LYS A 276 10.81 5.64 -11.45
N GLU A 277 11.18 4.99 -10.34
CA GLU A 277 10.68 3.65 -10.01
C GLU A 277 9.17 3.63 -9.80
N VAL A 278 8.60 4.68 -9.18
CA VAL A 278 7.16 4.82 -9.00
C VAL A 278 6.46 4.91 -10.35
N ASN A 279 6.91 5.79 -11.27
CA ASN A 279 6.32 5.90 -12.59
C ASN A 279 6.41 4.58 -13.37
N GLU A 280 7.56 3.92 -13.37
CA GLU A 280 7.74 2.62 -14.04
C GLU A 280 6.80 1.53 -13.50
N ASN A 281 6.54 1.52 -12.19
CA ASN A 281 5.63 0.56 -11.57
C ASN A 281 4.15 0.92 -11.82
N LEU A 282 3.80 2.21 -11.84
CA LEU A 282 2.45 2.65 -12.20
C LEU A 282 2.12 2.27 -13.65
N GLU A 283 3.04 2.46 -14.60
CA GLU A 283 2.88 2.03 -16.00
C GLU A 283 2.68 0.51 -16.15
N LYS A 284 3.26 -0.27 -15.24
CA LYS A 284 3.08 -1.73 -15.19
C LYS A 284 1.87 -2.17 -14.36
N PHE A 285 1.10 -1.23 -13.82
CA PHE A 285 0.00 -1.49 -12.88
C PHE A 285 0.42 -2.19 -11.57
N GLU A 286 1.68 -2.07 -11.19
CA GLU A 286 2.24 -2.61 -9.94
C GLU A 286 2.05 -1.60 -8.79
N LEU A 287 0.79 -1.23 -8.51
CA LEU A 287 0.43 -0.17 -7.56
C LEU A 287 1.02 -0.42 -6.16
N GLY A 288 0.99 -1.68 -5.71
CA GLY A 288 1.52 -2.04 -4.39
C GLY A 288 3.03 -1.79 -4.26
N ILE A 289 3.81 -2.00 -5.34
CA ILE A 289 5.24 -1.71 -5.36
C ILE A 289 5.47 -0.20 -5.38
N ALA A 290 4.74 0.54 -6.21
CA ALA A 290 4.83 1.99 -6.26
C ALA A 290 4.58 2.63 -4.89
N VAL A 291 3.50 2.23 -4.22
CA VAL A 291 3.15 2.71 -2.87
C VAL A 291 4.22 2.36 -1.84
N GLN A 292 4.79 1.16 -1.90
CA GLN A 292 5.85 0.74 -0.98
C GLN A 292 7.11 1.60 -1.15
N LYS A 293 7.50 1.94 -2.38
CA LYS A 293 8.64 2.84 -2.67
C LYS A 293 8.43 4.22 -2.08
N ILE A 294 7.21 4.78 -2.22
CA ILE A 294 6.85 6.08 -1.64
C ILE A 294 6.91 6.01 -0.11
N TYR A 295 6.36 4.95 0.49
CA TYR A 295 6.38 4.74 1.94
C TYR A 295 7.80 4.68 2.50
N GLU A 296 8.66 3.84 1.92
CA GLU A 296 10.05 3.66 2.35
C GLU A 296 10.83 4.98 2.23
N PHE A 297 10.64 5.72 1.14
CA PHE A 297 11.28 7.02 0.98
C PHE A 297 10.85 8.01 2.06
N ILE A 298 9.55 8.14 2.32
CA ILE A 298 9.01 9.07 3.31
C ILE A 298 9.49 8.68 4.71
N TRP A 299 9.31 7.41 5.06
CA TRP A 299 9.61 6.95 6.42
C TRP A 299 11.10 6.87 6.68
N ASP A 300 11.81 6.09 5.85
CA ASP A 300 13.19 5.73 6.14
C ASP A 300 14.20 6.77 5.66
N CYS A 301 13.93 7.49 4.54
CA CYS A 301 14.89 8.46 4.03
C CYS A 301 14.60 9.88 4.52
N TYR A 302 13.38 10.38 4.30
CA TYR A 302 13.04 11.75 4.63
C TYR A 302 12.88 11.97 6.14
N CYS A 303 11.99 11.21 6.80
CA CYS A 303 11.69 11.39 8.21
C CYS A 303 12.80 10.92 9.16
N ASP A 304 13.36 9.72 8.93
CA ASP A 304 14.30 9.12 9.88
C ASP A 304 15.74 9.60 9.67
N TRP A 305 16.06 10.08 8.46
CA TRP A 305 17.41 10.54 8.16
C TRP A 305 17.48 12.01 7.78
N TYR A 306 16.89 12.44 6.66
CA TYR A 306 17.15 13.78 6.15
C TYR A 306 16.78 14.89 7.14
N ILE A 307 15.58 14.83 7.72
CA ILE A 307 15.15 15.77 8.76
C ILE A 307 16.15 15.81 9.92
N GLU A 308 16.67 14.67 10.35
CA GLU A 308 17.64 14.63 11.46
C GLU A 308 19.02 15.16 11.07
N LEU A 309 19.48 14.91 9.84
CA LEU A 309 20.76 15.40 9.32
C LEU A 309 20.80 16.92 9.27
N VAL A 310 19.74 17.56 8.78
CA VAL A 310 19.71 19.03 8.56
C VAL A 310 19.41 19.87 9.80
N LYS A 311 19.01 19.25 10.93
CA LYS A 311 18.68 19.97 12.18
C LYS A 311 19.78 20.94 12.63
N THR A 312 21.04 20.59 12.44
CA THR A 312 22.16 21.46 12.85
C THR A 312 22.25 22.70 11.97
N ARG A 313 22.07 22.55 10.67
CA ARG A 313 22.06 23.65 9.70
C ARG A 313 20.86 24.57 9.93
N LEU A 314 19.67 24.02 10.18
CA LEU A 314 18.44 24.78 10.45
C LEU A 314 18.50 25.62 11.73
N SER A 315 19.34 25.24 12.69
CA SER A 315 19.54 26.02 13.94
C SER A 315 20.53 27.17 13.79
N SER A 316 21.12 27.33 12.61
CA SER A 316 22.01 28.44 12.29
C SER A 316 21.31 29.51 11.42
N ASP A 317 21.94 30.66 11.26
CA ASP A 317 21.50 31.67 10.32
C ASP A 317 22.41 31.66 9.09
N GLY A 318 21.91 32.22 7.97
CA GLY A 318 22.67 32.39 6.75
C GLY A 318 22.25 31.54 5.57
N GLU A 319 23.05 31.57 4.50
CA GLU A 319 22.73 30.93 3.22
C GLU A 319 22.59 29.41 3.34
N ASP A 320 23.43 28.75 4.13
CA ASP A 320 23.38 27.30 4.33
C ASP A 320 22.08 26.83 5.00
N ALA A 321 21.62 27.56 6.01
CA ALA A 321 20.33 27.30 6.64
C ALA A 321 19.17 27.54 5.68
N GLN A 322 19.24 28.58 4.86
CA GLN A 322 18.23 28.88 3.85
C GLN A 322 18.17 27.78 2.77
N ASN A 323 19.33 27.30 2.31
CA ASN A 323 19.41 26.20 1.37
C ASN A 323 18.79 24.90 1.96
N ALA A 324 19.06 24.59 3.23
CA ALA A 324 18.46 23.46 3.91
C ALA A 324 16.92 23.56 4.00
N ARG A 325 16.39 24.77 4.28
CA ARG A 325 14.93 25.03 4.29
C ARG A 325 14.31 24.81 2.92
N GLN A 326 14.96 25.30 1.85
CA GLN A 326 14.48 25.10 0.48
C GLN A 326 14.44 23.63 0.09
N VAL A 327 15.49 22.85 0.40
CA VAL A 327 15.51 21.41 0.08
C VAL A 327 14.47 20.65 0.91
N LEU A 328 14.28 20.98 2.20
CA LEU A 328 13.23 20.41 3.04
C LEU A 328 11.83 20.61 2.43
N LEU A 329 11.54 21.83 2.01
CA LEU A 329 10.27 22.22 1.42
C LEU A 329 10.08 21.54 0.06
N TYR A 330 11.09 21.60 -0.81
CA TYR A 330 11.05 20.97 -2.14
C TYR A 330 10.77 19.47 -2.05
N VAL A 331 11.49 18.75 -1.18
CA VAL A 331 11.29 17.32 -1.01
C VAL A 331 9.90 17.01 -0.46
N LEU A 332 9.41 17.81 0.51
CA LEU A 332 8.03 17.65 1.02
C LEU A 332 7.00 17.84 -0.10
N ASP A 333 7.09 18.87 -0.91
CA ASP A 333 6.17 19.10 -2.03
C ASP A 333 6.15 17.91 -3.00
N GLN A 334 7.32 17.40 -3.38
CA GLN A 334 7.40 16.24 -4.26
C GLN A 334 6.83 14.96 -3.63
N ILE A 335 7.03 14.75 -2.32
CA ILE A 335 6.40 13.68 -1.55
C ILE A 335 4.87 13.76 -1.63
N LEU A 336 4.32 14.96 -1.41
CA LEU A 336 2.87 15.17 -1.43
C LEU A 336 2.29 14.85 -2.81
N ARG A 337 2.97 15.25 -3.89
CA ARG A 337 2.56 14.94 -5.26
C ARG A 337 2.62 13.43 -5.57
N LEU A 338 3.70 12.74 -5.16
CA LEU A 338 3.84 11.28 -5.34
C LEU A 338 2.77 10.50 -4.58
N LEU A 339 2.44 10.94 -3.37
CA LEU A 339 1.52 10.23 -2.48
C LEU A 339 0.04 10.57 -2.76
N HIS A 340 -0.25 11.73 -3.36
CA HIS A 340 -1.61 12.24 -3.55
C HIS A 340 -2.61 11.25 -4.18
N PRO A 341 -2.27 10.46 -5.22
CA PRO A 341 -3.20 9.49 -5.80
C PRO A 341 -3.69 8.43 -4.79
N PHE A 342 -2.92 8.17 -3.75
CA PHE A 342 -3.20 7.16 -2.72
C PHE A 342 -3.83 7.76 -1.46
N MET A 343 -3.38 8.92 -1.03
CA MET A 343 -3.80 9.62 0.19
C MET A 343 -4.18 11.09 -0.11
N PRO A 344 -5.28 11.32 -0.84
CA PRO A 344 -5.60 12.64 -1.38
C PRO A 344 -5.93 13.69 -0.33
N TYR A 345 -6.51 13.32 0.81
CA TYR A 345 -6.99 14.30 1.79
C TYR A 345 -5.85 14.94 2.58
N ILE A 346 -4.98 14.13 3.19
CA ILE A 346 -3.87 14.65 3.98
C ILE A 346 -2.85 15.37 3.11
N THR A 347 -2.61 14.89 1.89
CA THR A 347 -1.65 15.51 0.99
C THR A 347 -2.14 16.87 0.49
N GLU A 348 -3.42 17.01 0.16
CA GLU A 348 -4.01 18.30 -0.20
C GLU A 348 -3.97 19.27 0.98
N GLU A 349 -4.39 18.83 2.18
CA GLU A 349 -4.40 19.65 3.39
C GLU A 349 -3.01 20.21 3.69
N ILE A 350 -1.97 19.38 3.63
CA ILE A 350 -0.60 19.85 3.86
C ILE A 350 -0.15 20.77 2.73
N TRP A 351 -0.43 20.41 1.47
CA TRP A 351 0.03 21.16 0.31
C TRP A 351 -0.52 22.59 0.26
N GLN A 352 -1.77 22.78 0.67
CA GLN A 352 -2.41 24.09 0.76
C GLN A 352 -1.78 25.00 1.83
N THR A 353 -0.99 24.45 2.74
CA THR A 353 -0.34 25.21 3.82
C THR A 353 1.12 25.57 3.54
N ILE A 354 1.75 24.96 2.52
CA ILE A 354 3.13 25.26 2.14
C ILE A 354 3.19 26.19 0.92
N PRO A 355 4.30 26.89 0.67
CA PRO A 355 4.51 27.64 -0.58
C PRO A 355 4.39 26.73 -1.80
N HIS A 356 3.43 27.00 -2.70
CA HIS A 356 3.16 26.22 -3.89
C HIS A 356 2.63 27.08 -5.04
N GLU A 357 2.60 26.50 -6.24
CA GLU A 357 1.95 27.08 -7.42
C GLU A 357 0.75 26.24 -7.83
N GLY A 358 -0.35 26.88 -8.21
CA GLY A 358 -1.57 26.21 -8.65
C GLY A 358 -2.67 26.20 -7.59
N GLU A 359 -3.83 25.66 -7.96
CA GLU A 359 -5.06 25.67 -7.15
C GLU A 359 -5.15 24.44 -6.23
N THR A 360 -4.66 23.31 -6.68
CA THR A 360 -4.73 22.02 -5.99
C THR A 360 -3.56 21.12 -6.40
N VAL A 361 -3.06 20.31 -5.48
CA VAL A 361 -1.99 19.34 -5.77
C VAL A 361 -2.43 18.33 -6.84
N MET A 362 -3.73 18.08 -6.98
CA MET A 362 -4.30 17.19 -7.99
C MET A 362 -3.97 17.62 -9.43
N LEU A 363 -3.83 18.95 -9.67
CA LEU A 363 -3.48 19.50 -10.98
C LEU A 363 -1.98 19.79 -11.12
N ALA A 364 -1.20 19.65 -10.06
CA ALA A 364 0.24 19.82 -10.10
C ALA A 364 0.91 18.71 -10.91
N LYS A 365 2.03 19.04 -11.56
CA LYS A 365 2.78 18.04 -12.33
C LYS A 365 3.26 16.92 -11.43
N TYR A 366 2.97 15.66 -11.83
CA TYR A 366 3.47 14.49 -11.12
C TYR A 366 5.00 14.40 -11.23
N PRO A 367 5.73 14.02 -10.17
CA PRO A 367 7.18 13.96 -10.20
C PRO A 367 7.72 12.98 -11.25
N GLU A 368 8.67 13.42 -12.03
CA GLU A 368 9.35 12.63 -13.06
C GLU A 368 10.86 12.60 -12.81
N TYR A 369 11.53 11.58 -13.34
CA TYR A 369 12.98 11.48 -13.29
C TYR A 369 13.65 12.60 -14.10
N ASN A 370 14.66 13.24 -13.49
CA ASN A 370 15.52 14.21 -14.15
C ASN A 370 16.98 13.79 -13.98
N ALA A 371 17.70 13.54 -15.08
CA ALA A 371 19.09 13.11 -15.04
C ALA A 371 20.05 14.14 -14.41
N GLU A 372 19.69 15.43 -14.39
CA GLU A 372 20.48 16.49 -13.75
C GLU A 372 20.44 16.42 -12.21
N LEU A 373 19.48 15.71 -11.65
CA LEU A 373 19.29 15.53 -10.21
C LEU A 373 19.81 14.14 -9.74
N ASP A 374 20.60 13.48 -10.53
CA ASP A 374 21.22 12.21 -10.18
C ASP A 374 22.64 12.44 -9.64
N TYR A 375 22.84 12.15 -8.35
CA TYR A 375 24.11 12.37 -7.64
C TYR A 375 24.62 11.04 -7.02
N PRO A 376 25.13 10.10 -7.83
CA PRO A 376 25.50 8.77 -7.35
C PRO A 376 26.67 8.80 -6.35
N GLU A 377 27.61 9.73 -6.49
CA GLU A 377 28.73 9.89 -5.56
C GLU A 377 28.25 10.30 -4.17
N ALA A 378 27.41 11.33 -4.07
CA ALA A 378 26.84 11.77 -2.80
C ALA A 378 25.98 10.67 -2.15
N SER A 379 25.27 9.89 -2.95
CA SER A 379 24.48 8.75 -2.47
C SER A 379 25.37 7.64 -1.88
N ASP A 380 26.50 7.35 -2.49
CA ASP A 380 27.48 6.38 -2.00
C ASP A 380 28.18 6.87 -0.71
N GLU A 381 28.55 8.14 -0.65
CA GLU A 381 29.13 8.78 0.54
C GLU A 381 28.17 8.73 1.74
N MET A 382 26.95 9.20 1.54
CA MET A 382 25.94 9.18 2.61
C MET A 382 25.61 7.76 3.07
N LYS A 383 25.58 6.78 2.15
CA LYS A 383 25.38 5.37 2.50
C LYS A 383 26.44 4.89 3.47
N LYS A 384 27.72 5.17 3.21
CA LYS A 384 28.84 4.78 4.11
C LYS A 384 28.69 5.39 5.51
N ILE A 385 28.36 6.68 5.57
CA ILE A 385 28.15 7.40 6.84
C ILE A 385 26.95 6.82 7.59
N MET A 386 25.83 6.61 6.91
CA MET A 386 24.62 6.06 7.51
C MET A 386 24.79 4.62 8.00
N ASP A 387 25.52 3.79 7.26
CA ASP A 387 25.82 2.41 7.66
C ASP A 387 26.70 2.38 8.92
N ALA A 388 27.69 3.27 9.03
CA ALA A 388 28.49 3.44 10.25
C ALA A 388 27.63 3.88 11.46
N ILE A 389 26.76 4.87 11.26
CA ILE A 389 25.86 5.35 12.33
C ILE A 389 24.92 4.23 12.78
N ARG A 390 24.32 3.46 11.85
CA ARG A 390 23.49 2.30 12.17
C ARG A 390 24.25 1.25 12.97
N ALA A 391 25.44 0.92 12.55
CA ALA A 391 26.29 -0.08 13.19
C ALA A 391 26.66 0.34 14.63
N ILE A 392 26.99 1.62 14.85
CA ILE A 392 27.25 2.17 16.18
C ILE A 392 25.99 2.13 17.04
N ARG A 393 24.85 2.58 16.54
CA ARG A 393 23.58 2.56 17.27
C ARG A 393 23.16 1.14 17.68
N ASN A 394 23.28 0.18 16.78
CA ASN A 394 22.96 -1.22 17.05
C ASN A 394 23.86 -1.78 18.13
N ARG A 395 25.17 -1.52 18.05
CA ARG A 395 26.11 -1.99 19.06
C ARG A 395 25.86 -1.38 20.44
N ARG A 396 25.56 -0.08 20.48
CA ARG A 396 25.18 0.60 21.73
C ARG A 396 23.90 0.03 22.32
N ALA A 397 22.90 -0.28 21.48
CA ALA A 397 21.64 -0.91 21.93
C ALA A 397 21.86 -2.32 22.48
N GLU A 398 22.68 -3.16 21.82
CA GLU A 398 23.07 -4.49 22.30
C GLU A 398 23.75 -4.43 23.67
N MET A 399 24.53 -3.39 23.91
CA MET A 399 25.23 -3.15 25.16
C MET A 399 24.39 -2.37 26.20
N ASN A 400 23.13 -2.06 25.90
CA ASN A 400 22.23 -1.26 26.73
C ASN A 400 22.79 0.12 27.12
N VAL A 401 23.58 0.75 26.25
CA VAL A 401 24.16 2.08 26.48
C VAL A 401 23.11 3.15 26.26
N PRO A 402 22.77 3.99 27.24
CA PRO A 402 21.76 5.02 27.06
C PRO A 402 22.21 6.09 26.06
N PRO A 403 21.30 6.68 25.27
CA PRO A 403 21.63 7.72 24.30
C PRO A 403 22.31 8.96 24.89
N SER A 404 22.03 9.28 26.15
CA SER A 404 22.63 10.41 26.86
C SER A 404 24.13 10.24 27.16
N ARG A 405 24.63 8.99 27.15
CA ARG A 405 26.05 8.71 27.36
C ARG A 405 26.79 8.88 26.03
N LYS A 406 27.64 9.87 25.93
CA LYS A 406 28.48 10.10 24.77
C LYS A 406 29.82 9.40 24.96
N ALA A 407 30.36 8.86 23.86
CA ALA A 407 31.65 8.20 23.82
C ALA A 407 32.45 8.66 22.61
N LYS A 408 33.78 8.65 22.69
CA LYS A 408 34.65 8.93 21.57
C LYS A 408 34.61 7.79 20.56
N VAL A 409 34.59 8.13 19.28
CA VAL A 409 34.50 7.17 18.18
C VAL A 409 35.71 7.35 17.26
N TYR A 410 36.39 6.26 16.95
CA TYR A 410 37.51 6.23 16.02
C TYR A 410 37.09 5.42 14.80
N VAL A 411 37.26 6.03 13.62
CA VAL A 411 36.86 5.44 12.33
C VAL A 411 38.10 5.18 11.49
N ALA A 412 38.48 3.89 11.37
CA ALA A 412 39.55 3.44 10.51
C ALA A 412 39.00 3.10 9.12
N THR A 413 39.39 3.85 8.09
CA THR A 413 38.83 3.72 6.76
C THR A 413 39.78 4.23 5.67
N LYS A 414 39.66 3.71 4.46
CA LYS A 414 40.27 4.25 3.27
C LYS A 414 39.52 5.42 2.64
N PHE A 415 38.30 5.71 3.11
CA PHE A 415 37.42 6.81 2.68
C PHE A 415 37.47 7.96 3.68
N ALA A 416 38.69 8.40 4.04
CA ALA A 416 38.89 9.33 5.13
C ALA A 416 38.16 10.68 4.92
N ASP A 417 38.13 11.21 3.72
CA ASP A 417 37.49 12.49 3.43
C ASP A 417 35.97 12.41 3.60
N THR A 418 35.31 11.35 3.06
CA THR A 418 33.88 11.08 3.27
C THR A 418 33.51 11.07 4.77
N PHE A 419 34.29 10.37 5.58
CA PHE A 419 33.99 10.25 7.01
C PHE A 419 34.35 11.52 7.81
N LYS A 420 35.33 12.30 7.37
CA LYS A 420 35.62 13.62 7.96
C LYS A 420 34.46 14.59 7.72
N ASP A 421 33.93 14.63 6.49
CA ASP A 421 32.76 15.45 6.15
C ASP A 421 31.51 14.99 6.89
N GLY A 422 31.38 13.68 7.15
CA GLY A 422 30.29 13.07 7.93
C GLY A 422 30.44 13.11 9.45
N THR A 423 31.55 13.68 9.98
CA THR A 423 31.85 13.67 11.44
C THR A 423 30.70 14.23 12.28
N GLN A 424 30.13 15.36 11.86
CA GLN A 424 29.02 16.01 12.55
C GLN A 424 27.77 15.10 12.64
N PHE A 425 27.49 14.29 11.62
CA PHE A 425 26.36 13.36 11.61
C PHE A 425 26.59 12.19 12.56
N ILE A 426 27.80 11.64 12.59
CA ILE A 426 28.17 10.56 13.51
C ILE A 426 28.11 11.08 14.96
N GLN A 427 28.65 12.28 15.24
CA GLN A 427 28.58 12.88 16.58
C GLN A 427 27.13 13.01 17.06
N LYS A 428 26.28 13.56 16.24
CA LYS A 428 24.88 13.83 16.61
C LYS A 428 24.04 12.55 16.67
N LEU A 429 24.10 11.74 15.62
CA LEU A 429 23.18 10.64 15.42
C LEU A 429 23.65 9.32 16.06
N ALA A 430 24.94 9.16 16.34
CA ALA A 430 25.48 8.01 17.06
C ALA A 430 25.85 8.30 18.50
N SER A 431 25.53 9.51 19.03
CA SER A 431 25.87 9.97 20.37
C SER A 431 27.38 9.87 20.66
N ALA A 432 28.19 10.34 19.69
CA ALA A 432 29.62 10.46 19.90
C ALA A 432 29.98 11.79 20.58
N SER A 433 30.98 11.80 21.46
CA SER A 433 31.54 13.01 22.05
C SER A 433 32.51 13.67 21.06
N GLU A 434 33.29 12.85 20.38
CA GLU A 434 34.28 13.23 19.40
C GLU A 434 34.40 12.11 18.35
N VAL A 435 34.77 12.42 17.13
CA VAL A 435 35.03 11.44 16.06
C VAL A 435 36.39 11.70 15.46
N GLU A 436 37.28 10.72 15.51
CA GLU A 436 38.57 10.75 14.83
C GLU A 436 38.57 9.80 13.65
N VAL A 437 39.13 10.25 12.52
CA VAL A 437 39.16 9.50 11.27
C VAL A 437 40.60 9.36 10.79
N ALA A 438 41.06 8.11 10.56
CA ALA A 438 42.37 7.78 9.98
C ALA A 438 42.30 6.48 9.19
N GLU A 439 43.40 6.11 8.54
CA GLU A 439 43.48 4.83 7.80
C GLU A 439 43.50 3.60 8.74
N SER A 440 44.08 3.76 9.93
CA SER A 440 44.12 2.71 10.95
C SER A 440 44.18 3.28 12.36
N PHE A 441 43.68 2.51 13.32
CA PHE A 441 43.80 2.78 14.75
C PHE A 441 44.18 1.50 15.49
N GLU A 442 44.99 1.66 16.54
CA GLU A 442 45.27 0.63 17.55
C GLU A 442 44.77 1.15 18.90
N ILE A 443 43.62 0.63 19.36
CA ILE A 443 42.99 1.07 20.60
C ILE A 443 42.73 -0.15 21.47
N GLU A 444 43.50 -0.28 22.56
CA GLU A 444 43.33 -1.35 23.53
C GLU A 444 42.00 -1.19 24.29
N GLY A 445 41.30 -2.28 24.56
CA GLY A 445 40.07 -2.29 25.32
C GLY A 445 38.88 -1.62 24.63
N ALA A 446 38.92 -1.46 23.29
CA ALA A 446 37.83 -0.89 22.54
C ALA A 446 36.83 -1.93 22.03
N VAL A 447 35.57 -1.54 21.98
CA VAL A 447 34.54 -2.27 21.23
C VAL A 447 34.77 -2.08 19.75
N ASN A 448 34.88 -3.19 19.01
CA ASN A 448 35.12 -3.19 17.58
C ASN A 448 33.80 -3.39 16.81
N ILE A 449 33.57 -2.54 15.84
CA ILE A 449 32.43 -2.60 14.92
C ILE A 449 33.00 -2.59 13.50
N VAL A 450 32.55 -3.54 12.67
CA VAL A 450 33.02 -3.66 11.29
C VAL A 450 31.86 -3.42 10.35
N THR A 451 32.03 -2.49 9.42
CA THR A 451 31.13 -2.27 8.27
C THR A 451 31.85 -2.65 7.00
N ALA A 452 31.19 -2.54 5.86
CA ALA A 452 31.84 -2.78 4.56
C ALA A 452 32.99 -1.79 4.27
N ASP A 453 32.88 -0.55 4.79
CA ASP A 453 33.73 0.58 4.40
C ASP A 453 34.60 1.11 5.54
N ALA A 454 34.38 0.67 6.79
CA ALA A 454 35.11 1.16 7.96
C ALA A 454 35.21 0.11 9.08
N LYS A 455 36.29 0.22 9.87
CA LYS A 455 36.39 -0.38 11.21
C LYS A 455 36.26 0.72 12.25
N ILE A 456 35.33 0.55 13.17
CA ILE A 456 34.99 1.57 14.15
C ILE A 456 35.36 1.06 15.53
N TYR A 457 36.01 1.89 16.33
CA TYR A 457 36.44 1.56 17.68
C TYR A 457 35.83 2.56 18.66
N ILE A 458 35.29 2.05 19.75
CA ILE A 458 34.73 2.85 20.82
C ILE A 458 35.32 2.35 22.15
N PRO A 459 36.03 3.19 22.92
CA PRO A 459 36.60 2.77 24.22
C PRO A 459 35.52 2.23 25.16
N MET A 460 35.76 1.05 25.74
CA MET A 460 34.77 0.34 26.54
C MET A 460 34.44 1.11 27.85
N ASP A 461 35.42 1.76 28.44
CA ASP A 461 35.27 2.56 29.65
C ASP A 461 34.40 3.81 29.46
N GLU A 462 34.32 4.32 28.24
CA GLU A 462 33.41 5.40 27.91
C GLU A 462 31.96 4.93 27.67
N LEU A 463 31.76 3.68 27.26
CA LEU A 463 30.44 3.09 27.01
C LEU A 463 29.77 2.59 28.28
N VAL A 464 30.54 1.96 29.20
CA VAL A 464 30.00 1.31 30.38
C VAL A 464 30.67 1.90 31.63
N ASP A 465 29.85 2.45 32.51
CA ASP A 465 30.28 2.76 33.88
C ASP A 465 30.31 1.46 34.66
N ARG A 466 31.49 0.89 34.78
CA ARG A 466 31.70 -0.45 35.33
C ARG A 466 31.12 -0.60 36.74
N GLU A 467 31.19 0.44 37.56
CA GLU A 467 30.62 0.41 38.92
C GLU A 467 29.09 0.45 38.91
N LYS A 468 28.51 1.31 38.06
CA LYS A 468 27.03 1.39 37.91
C LYS A 468 26.46 0.16 37.24
N GLU A 469 27.14 -0.40 36.25
CA GLU A 469 26.70 -1.62 35.58
C GLU A 469 26.80 -2.84 36.54
N LEU A 470 27.87 -2.96 37.30
CA LEU A 470 27.97 -3.96 38.35
C LEU A 470 26.87 -3.80 39.40
N ALA A 471 26.56 -2.57 39.80
CA ALA A 471 25.47 -2.30 40.75
C ALA A 471 24.10 -2.66 40.14
N ARG A 472 23.89 -2.37 38.87
CA ARG A 472 22.67 -2.74 38.11
C ARG A 472 22.52 -4.25 37.99
N LEU A 473 23.58 -4.93 37.53
CA LEU A 473 23.61 -6.39 37.40
C LEU A 473 23.38 -7.10 38.72
N ASN A 474 24.01 -6.62 39.81
CA ASN A 474 23.78 -7.16 41.14
C ASN A 474 22.32 -6.98 41.61
N LYS A 475 21.73 -5.81 41.35
CA LYS A 475 20.32 -5.57 41.69
C LYS A 475 19.37 -6.45 40.85
N GLU A 476 19.67 -6.65 39.60
CA GLU A 476 18.91 -7.54 38.71
C GLU A 476 19.05 -9.00 39.15
N LEU A 477 20.26 -9.42 39.49
CA LEU A 477 20.55 -10.74 40.03
C LEU A 477 19.73 -11.03 41.30
N GLU A 478 19.68 -10.08 42.23
CA GLU A 478 18.86 -10.21 43.44
C GLU A 478 17.37 -10.35 43.14
N GLN A 479 16.86 -9.58 42.15
CA GLN A 479 15.46 -9.67 41.75
C GLN A 479 15.13 -11.01 41.08
N VAL A 480 16.01 -11.53 40.21
CA VAL A 480 15.82 -12.84 39.58
C VAL A 480 15.92 -13.96 40.59
N LYS A 481 16.91 -13.91 41.51
CA LYS A 481 17.02 -14.87 42.62
C LYS A 481 15.77 -14.88 43.52
N LYS A 482 15.16 -13.71 43.77
CA LYS A 482 13.91 -13.63 44.52
C LYS A 482 12.72 -14.25 43.79
N ARG A 483 12.63 -14.06 42.46
CA ARG A 483 11.60 -14.70 41.61
C ARG A 483 11.80 -16.22 41.58
N LEU A 484 13.02 -16.70 41.40
CA LEU A 484 13.34 -18.11 41.40
C LEU A 484 12.94 -18.75 42.75
N ALA A 485 13.26 -18.12 43.87
CA ALA A 485 12.87 -18.59 45.20
C ALA A 485 11.34 -18.69 45.38
N GLN A 486 10.58 -17.76 44.77
CA GLN A 486 9.12 -17.83 44.76
C GLN A 486 8.59 -18.97 43.88
N SER A 487 9.19 -19.19 42.70
CA SER A 487 8.84 -20.28 41.81
C SER A 487 9.17 -21.65 42.42
N GLU A 488 10.33 -21.78 42.99
CA GLU A 488 10.76 -23.00 43.71
C GLU A 488 9.94 -23.23 45.00
N GLY A 489 9.61 -22.18 45.74
CA GLY A 489 8.73 -22.26 46.91
C GLY A 489 7.35 -22.79 46.56
N LYS A 490 6.79 -22.42 45.41
CA LYS A 490 5.52 -22.99 44.88
C LYS A 490 5.68 -24.47 44.54
N LEU A 491 6.78 -24.85 43.89
CA LEU A 491 7.05 -26.23 43.48
C LEU A 491 7.34 -27.16 44.69
N ASN A 492 7.92 -26.63 45.77
CA ASN A 492 8.19 -27.37 47.00
C ASN A 492 6.97 -27.46 47.94
N ASN A 493 5.93 -26.67 47.68
CA ASN A 493 4.70 -26.73 48.48
C ASN A 493 3.84 -27.93 48.07
N GLN A 494 3.85 -28.99 48.86
CA GLN A 494 3.10 -30.23 48.61
C GLN A 494 1.59 -29.98 48.43
N GLY A 495 1.02 -28.98 49.13
CA GLY A 495 -0.39 -28.62 49.00
C GLY A 495 -0.71 -27.94 47.66
N PHE A 496 0.22 -27.21 47.09
CA PHE A 496 0.09 -26.62 45.77
C PHE A 496 0.24 -27.68 44.67
N VAL A 497 1.28 -28.51 44.76
CA VAL A 497 1.55 -29.56 43.75
C VAL A 497 0.44 -30.60 43.70
N ALA A 498 -0.20 -30.92 44.84
CA ALA A 498 -1.31 -31.88 44.90
C ALA A 498 -2.66 -31.35 44.35
N LYS A 499 -2.85 -30.02 44.29
CA LYS A 499 -4.14 -29.39 43.93
C LYS A 499 -4.10 -28.61 42.58
N ALA A 500 -2.94 -28.22 42.11
CA ALA A 500 -2.82 -27.43 40.88
C ALA A 500 -2.90 -28.33 39.63
N PRO A 501 -3.53 -27.86 38.56
CA PRO A 501 -3.54 -28.57 37.26
C PRO A 501 -2.11 -28.77 36.72
N GLU A 502 -1.85 -29.92 36.10
CA GLU A 502 -0.54 -30.29 35.56
C GLU A 502 0.09 -29.22 34.66
N ALA A 503 -0.74 -28.59 33.80
CA ALA A 503 -0.31 -27.48 32.93
C ALA A 503 0.22 -26.25 33.71
N VAL A 504 -0.29 -26.01 34.93
CA VAL A 504 0.18 -24.89 35.80
C VAL A 504 1.51 -25.27 36.46
N ILE A 505 1.66 -26.51 36.86
CA ILE A 505 2.92 -27.03 37.44
C ILE A 505 4.04 -26.98 36.39
N GLU A 506 3.77 -27.42 35.16
CA GLU A 506 4.74 -27.37 34.06
C GLU A 506 5.10 -25.91 33.68
N LYS A 507 4.14 -25.01 33.72
CA LYS A 507 4.41 -23.57 33.50
C LYS A 507 5.35 -23.00 34.56
N VAL A 508 5.15 -23.34 35.83
CA VAL A 508 6.02 -22.87 36.95
C VAL A 508 7.41 -23.50 36.86
N LYS A 509 7.54 -24.78 36.47
CA LYS A 509 8.83 -25.43 36.20
C LYS A 509 9.58 -24.76 35.06
N GLY A 510 8.90 -24.47 33.94
CA GLY A 510 9.48 -23.76 32.80
C GLY A 510 9.95 -22.35 33.18
N GLN A 511 9.21 -21.66 34.04
CA GLN A 511 9.60 -20.34 34.55
C GLN A 511 10.83 -20.42 35.45
N ALA A 512 10.89 -21.38 36.39
CA ALA A 512 12.04 -21.60 37.24
C ALA A 512 13.31 -21.97 36.44
N ALA A 513 13.17 -22.76 35.37
CA ALA A 513 14.29 -23.08 34.49
C ALA A 513 14.83 -21.84 33.76
N LYS A 514 13.97 -20.98 33.23
CA LYS A 514 14.36 -19.71 32.62
C LYS A 514 15.03 -18.76 33.62
N GLU A 515 14.52 -18.68 34.83
CA GLU A 515 15.08 -17.85 35.90
C GLU A 515 16.48 -18.32 36.31
N ARG A 516 16.74 -19.64 36.35
CA ARG A 516 18.09 -20.21 36.59
C ARG A 516 19.06 -19.88 35.42
N GLU A 517 18.60 -20.00 34.17
CA GLU A 517 19.40 -19.65 33.00
C GLU A 517 19.77 -18.15 33.03
N GLN A 518 18.81 -17.29 33.37
CA GLN A 518 19.03 -15.84 33.49
C GLN A 518 20.02 -15.52 34.60
N ILE A 519 19.95 -16.19 35.76
CA ILE A 519 20.93 -16.06 36.85
C ILE A 519 22.34 -16.40 36.36
N ALA A 520 22.50 -17.54 35.66
CA ALA A 520 23.80 -17.97 35.14
C ALA A 520 24.39 -16.97 34.14
N LEU A 521 23.54 -16.39 33.27
CA LEU A 521 23.97 -15.35 32.31
C LEU A 521 24.40 -14.07 33.03
N ILE A 522 23.67 -13.63 34.07
CA ILE A 522 24.01 -12.42 34.83
C ILE A 522 25.29 -12.65 35.64
N GLU A 523 25.44 -13.80 36.30
CA GLU A 523 26.66 -14.15 37.07
C GLU A 523 27.91 -14.27 36.17
N ALA A 524 27.75 -14.68 34.92
CA ALA A 524 28.84 -14.69 33.94
C ALA A 524 29.20 -13.28 33.41
N ALA A 525 28.28 -12.32 33.53
CA ALA A 525 28.45 -10.93 33.08
C ALA A 525 29.02 -10.01 34.20
N ILE A 526 28.95 -10.40 35.47
CA ILE A 526 29.53 -9.75 36.65
C ILE A 526 31.01 -10.13 36.76
#